data_43acb1a944831ee2b087042acec5d531
#
_entry.id   43acb1a944831ee2b087042acec5d531
#
_cell.length_a   1.000
_cell.length_b   1.000
_cell.length_c   1.000
_cell.angle_alpha   90.00
_cell.angle_beta   90.00
_cell.angle_gamma   90.00
#
_symmetry.space_group_name_H-M   'P 1'
#
loop_
_entity.id
_entity.type
_entity.pdbx_description
1 polymer ?
#
loop_
_entity_poly.entity_id
_entity_poly.type
_entity_poly.pdbx_seq_one_letter_code
_entity_poly.pdbx_strand_id
1 'polypeptide(L)'
;MAIRKREFKFDDIKSKFSSKTKYKPESFYNCGEAFMEASGLPGPVMGGINMFLGHSNSSKTTAMILAAADAQRKGHLPVFIITEKKWNWEHAVELGLEATKNEEDEWEGMFIFNDSFEYIEQATEFINEI
;
A
#
# COMPACT_ATOMS: atom_id res chain seq x y z
N MET A 1 -29.27 32.93 40.44
CA MET A 1 -28.36 31.79 40.27
C MET A 1 -27.35 32.15 39.19
N ALA A 2 -26.12 32.35 39.57
CA ALA A 2 -25.08 32.59 38.58
C ALA A 2 -24.76 31.27 37.86
N ILE A 3 -25.10 31.19 36.58
CA ILE A 3 -24.65 30.10 35.74
C ILE A 3 -23.14 30.30 35.59
N ARG A 4 -22.35 29.49 36.27
CA ARG A 4 -20.92 29.42 36.01
C ARG A 4 -20.75 28.99 34.55
N LYS A 5 -20.40 29.93 33.69
CA LYS A 5 -19.83 29.60 32.37
C LYS A 5 -18.61 28.75 32.64
N ARG A 6 -18.72 27.45 32.42
CA ARG A 6 -17.52 26.63 32.30
C ARG A 6 -16.73 27.20 31.15
N GLU A 7 -15.65 27.88 31.44
CA GLU A 7 -14.66 28.21 30.42
C GLU A 7 -14.14 26.88 29.91
N PHE A 8 -14.56 26.54 28.69
CA PHE A 8 -14.07 25.38 27.98
C PHE A 8 -12.62 25.68 27.58
N LYS A 9 -11.65 25.19 28.36
CA LYS A 9 -10.26 25.24 27.97
C LYS A 9 -10.05 24.19 26.90
N PHE A 10 -10.30 24.60 25.66
CA PHE A 10 -10.17 23.75 24.49
C PHE A 10 -8.78 23.08 24.41
N ASP A 11 -7.72 23.83 24.77
CA ASP A 11 -6.36 23.33 24.79
C ASP A 11 -6.13 22.20 25.79
N ASP A 12 -6.75 22.26 26.97
CA ASP A 12 -6.65 21.19 27.99
C ASP A 12 -7.34 19.91 27.50
N ILE A 13 -8.51 20.04 26.85
CA ILE A 13 -9.23 18.92 26.29
C ILE A 13 -8.45 18.32 25.13
N LYS A 14 -7.94 19.15 24.25
CA LYS A 14 -7.13 18.73 23.11
C LYS A 14 -5.88 17.97 23.57
N SER A 15 -5.14 18.49 24.54
CA SER A 15 -3.93 17.85 25.05
C SER A 15 -4.22 16.50 25.74
N LYS A 16 -5.38 16.37 26.37
CA LYS A 16 -5.78 15.17 27.10
C LYS A 16 -6.26 14.04 26.17
N PHE A 17 -6.95 14.39 25.09
CA PHE A 17 -7.61 13.42 24.20
C PHE A 17 -7.00 13.28 22.81
N SER A 18 -6.21 14.24 22.39
CA SER A 18 -5.52 14.14 21.09
C SER A 18 -4.28 13.28 21.20
N SER A 19 -4.13 12.37 20.25
CA SER A 19 -2.90 11.62 20.09
C SER A 19 -1.78 12.53 19.61
N LYS A 20 -0.60 12.41 20.21
CA LYS A 20 0.62 13.07 19.75
C LYS A 20 1.37 12.24 18.70
N THR A 21 0.70 11.31 18.08
CA THR A 21 1.33 10.43 17.09
C THR A 21 1.80 11.25 15.91
N LYS A 22 3.11 11.29 15.70
CA LYS A 22 3.71 11.80 14.49
C LYS A 22 3.81 10.66 13.49
N TYR A 23 3.58 10.95 12.21
CA TYR A 23 3.86 9.98 11.16
C TYR A 23 5.33 9.60 11.20
N LYS A 24 5.59 8.30 11.34
CA LYS A 24 6.93 7.75 11.21
C LYS A 24 7.08 7.27 9.77
N PRO A 25 8.05 7.79 9.00
CA PRO A 25 8.25 7.38 7.61
C PRO A 25 8.40 5.87 7.44
N GLU A 26 8.99 5.19 8.42
CA GLU A 26 9.14 3.73 8.41
C GLU A 26 7.84 2.95 8.54
N SER A 27 6.73 3.61 8.86
CA SER A 27 5.40 2.99 8.92
C SER A 27 4.70 2.92 7.56
N PHE A 28 5.33 3.42 6.51
CA PHE A 28 4.78 3.48 5.15
C PHE A 28 5.68 2.77 4.17
N TYR A 29 5.09 2.19 3.14
CA TYR A 29 5.82 1.81 1.95
C TYR A 29 6.04 3.05 1.08
N ASN A 30 7.19 3.17 0.46
CA ASN A 30 7.56 4.34 -0.33
C ASN A 30 7.16 4.15 -1.81
N CYS A 31 6.26 4.99 -2.29
CA CYS A 31 5.84 5.02 -3.68
C CYS A 31 6.53 6.12 -4.52
N GLY A 32 7.57 6.77 -3.97
CA GLY A 32 8.33 7.80 -4.66
C GLY A 32 7.83 9.22 -4.43
N GLU A 33 8.60 10.19 -4.91
CA GLU A 33 8.35 11.61 -4.67
C GLU A 33 7.04 12.11 -5.29
N ALA A 34 6.70 11.66 -6.48
CA ALA A 34 5.46 12.06 -7.15
C ALA A 34 4.22 11.68 -6.34
N PHE A 35 4.22 10.48 -5.74
CA PHE A 35 3.15 10.06 -4.86
C PHE A 35 3.09 10.93 -3.61
N MET A 36 4.23 11.23 -3.01
CA MET A 36 4.31 12.04 -1.81
C MET A 36 3.83 13.48 -2.05
N GLU A 37 4.21 14.09 -3.18
CA GLU A 37 3.74 15.41 -3.56
C GLU A 37 2.23 15.46 -3.76
N ALA A 38 1.66 14.43 -4.39
CA ALA A 38 0.24 14.36 -4.68
C ALA A 38 -0.63 14.08 -3.45
N SER A 39 -0.17 13.22 -2.54
CA SER A 39 -0.97 12.72 -1.42
C SER A 39 -0.56 13.28 -0.06
N GLY A 40 0.63 13.80 0.07
CA GLY A 40 1.21 14.18 1.36
C GLY A 40 1.74 13.02 2.19
N LEU A 41 1.70 11.79 1.67
CA LEU A 41 2.16 10.58 2.35
C LEU A 41 3.20 9.85 1.50
N PRO A 42 4.15 9.13 2.13
CA PRO A 42 5.15 8.35 1.37
C PRO A 42 4.54 7.25 0.50
N GLY A 43 3.46 6.63 0.96
CA GLY A 43 2.78 5.53 0.29
C GLY A 43 1.74 4.88 1.20
N PRO A 44 1.32 3.64 0.89
CA PRO A 44 0.40 2.90 1.73
C PRO A 44 0.95 2.66 3.13
N VAL A 45 0.10 2.75 4.14
CA VAL A 45 0.48 2.46 5.52
C VAL A 45 0.63 0.95 5.72
N MET A 46 1.68 0.55 6.43
CA MET A 46 1.88 -0.84 6.82
C MET A 46 0.84 -1.25 7.87
N GLY A 47 0.37 -2.49 7.78
CA GLY A 47 -0.58 -3.06 8.72
C GLY A 47 -2.01 -2.55 8.58
N GLY A 48 -2.30 -1.78 7.53
CA GLY A 48 -3.63 -1.27 7.23
C GLY A 48 -4.16 -1.76 5.89
N ILE A 49 -5.42 -1.49 5.63
CA ILE A 49 -6.04 -1.69 4.32
C ILE A 49 -6.03 -0.34 3.60
N ASN A 50 -5.39 -0.32 2.44
CA ASN A 50 -5.27 0.88 1.62
C ASN A 50 -5.99 0.64 0.29
N MET A 51 -6.73 1.64 -0.17
CA MET A 51 -7.48 1.56 -1.42
C MET A 51 -7.09 2.72 -2.35
N PHE A 52 -6.74 2.39 -3.58
CA PHE A 52 -6.49 3.37 -4.64
C PHE A 52 -7.68 3.39 -5.60
N LEU A 53 -8.33 4.53 -5.68
CA LEU A 53 -9.47 4.74 -6.55
C LEU A 53 -9.12 5.72 -7.66
N GLY A 54 -9.62 5.47 -8.86
CA GLY A 54 -9.42 6.34 -9.99
C GLY A 54 -9.91 5.72 -11.29
N HIS A 55 -9.94 6.53 -12.34
CA HIS A 55 -10.25 6.05 -13.68
C HIS A 55 -9.17 5.12 -14.22
N SER A 56 -9.49 4.38 -15.28
CA SER A 56 -8.51 3.58 -16.00
C SER A 56 -7.32 4.45 -16.43
N ASN A 57 -6.10 3.90 -16.36
CA ASN A 57 -4.85 4.60 -16.68
C ASN A 57 -4.49 5.78 -15.76
N SER A 58 -4.99 5.78 -14.52
CA SER A 58 -4.67 6.81 -13.53
C SER A 58 -3.51 6.47 -12.60
N SER A 59 -2.64 5.54 -13.02
CA SER A 59 -1.42 5.12 -12.28
C SER A 59 -1.68 4.38 -10.95
N LYS A 60 -2.86 3.81 -10.76
CA LYS A 60 -3.18 3.01 -9.55
C LYS A 60 -2.26 1.79 -9.41
N THR A 61 -2.12 1.02 -10.47
CA THR A 61 -1.25 -0.16 -10.51
C THR A 61 0.21 0.24 -10.35
N THR A 62 0.62 1.36 -10.94
CA THR A 62 1.98 1.89 -10.77
C THR A 62 2.30 2.16 -9.31
N ALA A 63 1.40 2.80 -8.57
CA ALA A 63 1.59 3.05 -7.13
C ALA A 63 1.70 1.75 -6.34
N MET A 64 0.89 0.75 -6.65
CA MET A 64 0.94 -0.56 -5.99
C MET A 64 2.25 -1.30 -6.28
N ILE A 65 2.75 -1.25 -7.51
CA ILE A 65 4.03 -1.86 -7.89
C ILE A 65 5.19 -1.17 -7.17
N LEU A 66 5.18 0.16 -7.09
CA LEU A 66 6.21 0.91 -6.35
C LEU A 66 6.21 0.54 -4.87
N ALA A 67 5.05 0.39 -4.25
CA ALA A 67 4.93 -0.07 -2.87
C ALA A 67 5.48 -1.51 -2.70
N ALA A 68 5.17 -2.40 -3.63
CA ALA A 68 5.68 -3.77 -3.61
C ALA A 68 7.20 -3.83 -3.77
N ALA A 69 7.76 -3.01 -4.65
CA ALA A 69 9.21 -2.89 -4.83
C ALA A 69 9.89 -2.41 -3.54
N ASP A 70 9.31 -1.44 -2.86
CA ASP A 70 9.80 -0.97 -1.57
C ASP A 70 9.67 -2.05 -0.48
N ALA A 71 8.61 -2.83 -0.49
CA ALA A 71 8.44 -3.97 0.41
C ALA A 71 9.57 -5.00 0.24
N GLN A 72 9.94 -5.30 -0.99
CA GLN A 72 11.08 -6.19 -1.28
C GLN A 72 12.38 -5.64 -0.70
N ARG A 73 12.65 -4.34 -0.88
CA ARG A 73 13.84 -3.69 -0.30
C ARG A 73 13.88 -3.76 1.22
N LYS A 74 12.72 -3.80 1.86
CA LYS A 74 12.59 -3.92 3.33
C LYS A 74 12.59 -5.37 3.82
N GLY A 75 12.74 -6.35 2.93
CA GLY A 75 12.71 -7.76 3.26
C GLY A 75 11.31 -8.34 3.47
N HIS A 76 10.29 -7.63 3.05
CA HIS A 76 8.90 -8.11 3.09
C HIS A 76 8.55 -8.81 1.79
N LEU A 77 7.71 -9.83 1.87
CA LEU A 77 7.26 -10.60 0.70
C LEU A 77 5.96 -10.02 0.15
N PRO A 78 5.97 -9.34 -1.00
CA PRO A 78 4.73 -8.91 -1.63
C PRO A 78 3.96 -10.09 -2.22
N VAL A 79 2.66 -10.06 -2.06
CA VAL A 79 1.74 -11.06 -2.62
C VAL A 79 0.79 -10.35 -3.57
N PHE A 80 0.86 -10.70 -4.84
CA PHE A 80 0.00 -10.14 -5.88
C PHE A 80 -1.18 -11.05 -6.17
N ILE A 81 -2.38 -10.51 -6.04
CA ILE A 81 -3.61 -11.12 -6.50
C ILE A 81 -4.14 -10.25 -7.62
N ILE A 82 -3.98 -10.71 -8.85
CA ILE A 82 -4.30 -9.93 -10.04
C ILE A 82 -5.55 -10.49 -10.70
N THR A 83 -6.57 -9.66 -10.78
CA THR A 83 -7.84 -9.99 -11.42
C THR A 83 -7.99 -9.37 -12.80
N GLU A 84 -7.11 -8.43 -13.15
CA GLU A 84 -7.08 -7.77 -14.45
C GLU A 84 -6.05 -8.42 -15.37
N LYS A 85 -6.35 -8.49 -16.67
CA LYS A 85 -5.48 -9.12 -17.69
C LYS A 85 -4.43 -8.17 -18.27
N LYS A 86 -4.19 -7.03 -17.63
CA LYS A 86 -3.27 -5.98 -18.13
C LYS A 86 -1.95 -5.91 -17.38
N TRP A 87 -1.55 -6.97 -16.70
CA TRP A 87 -0.28 -6.99 -16.00
C TRP A 87 0.89 -6.99 -16.99
N ASN A 88 1.85 -6.11 -16.75
CA ASN A 88 3.04 -5.97 -17.58
C ASN A 88 4.28 -6.12 -16.70
N TRP A 89 4.97 -7.23 -16.82
CA TRP A 89 6.17 -7.55 -16.04
C TRP A 89 7.33 -6.61 -16.34
N GLU A 90 7.56 -6.26 -17.60
CA GLU A 90 8.64 -5.38 -17.99
C GLU A 90 8.48 -4.00 -17.36
N HIS A 91 7.26 -3.50 -17.32
CA HIS A 91 6.93 -2.24 -16.65
C HIS A 91 7.15 -2.33 -15.14
N ALA A 92 6.76 -3.43 -14.52
CA ALA A 92 6.97 -3.65 -13.09
C ALA A 92 8.47 -3.64 -12.73
N VAL A 93 9.31 -4.26 -13.55
CA VAL A 93 10.76 -4.26 -13.37
C VAL A 93 11.34 -2.86 -13.56
N GLU A 94 10.87 -2.10 -14.53
CA GLU A 94 11.29 -0.70 -14.74
C GLU A 94 10.95 0.18 -13.52
N LEU A 95 9.87 -0.11 -12.84
CA LEU A 95 9.48 0.60 -11.61
C LEU A 95 10.28 0.19 -10.37
N GLY A 96 11.08 -0.86 -10.48
CA GLY A 96 11.96 -1.30 -9.41
C GLY A 96 11.61 -2.63 -8.76
N LEU A 97 10.59 -3.34 -9.24
CA LEU A 97 10.28 -4.68 -8.76
C LEU A 97 11.42 -5.64 -9.10
N GLU A 98 11.93 -6.37 -8.13
CA GLU A 98 12.95 -7.39 -8.33
C GLU A 98 12.31 -8.66 -8.87
N ALA A 99 12.43 -8.86 -10.15
CA ALA A 99 11.94 -10.04 -10.85
C ALA A 99 12.86 -10.37 -12.02
N THR A 100 13.10 -11.64 -12.25
CA THR A 100 13.93 -12.15 -13.35
C THR A 100 13.22 -13.27 -14.08
N LYS A 101 13.50 -13.43 -15.36
CA LYS A 101 13.02 -14.57 -16.12
C LYS A 101 13.94 -15.77 -15.93
N ASN A 102 13.36 -16.94 -15.72
CA ASN A 102 14.08 -18.20 -15.69
C ASN A 102 14.24 -18.78 -17.12
N GLU A 103 14.85 -19.96 -17.21
CA GLU A 103 15.06 -20.65 -18.50
C GLU A 103 13.77 -21.06 -19.20
N GLU A 104 12.68 -21.22 -18.43
CA GLU A 104 11.35 -21.59 -18.94
C GLU A 104 10.51 -20.36 -19.34
N ASP A 105 11.12 -19.16 -19.36
CA ASP A 105 10.48 -17.89 -19.68
C ASP A 105 9.42 -17.45 -18.64
N GLU A 106 9.54 -17.97 -17.43
CA GLU A 106 8.68 -17.60 -16.29
C GLU A 106 9.34 -16.56 -15.41
N TRP A 107 8.55 -15.64 -14.89
CA TRP A 107 9.03 -14.63 -13.95
C TRP A 107 9.10 -15.17 -12.53
N GLU A 108 10.24 -14.96 -11.89
CA GLU A 108 10.50 -15.39 -10.53
C GLU A 108 11.22 -14.31 -9.73
N GLY A 109 11.12 -14.38 -8.42
CA GLY A 109 11.74 -13.44 -7.50
C GLY A 109 11.13 -13.55 -6.11
N MET A 110 11.48 -12.59 -5.26
CA MET A 110 10.92 -12.49 -3.91
C MET A 110 9.51 -11.89 -3.93
N PHE A 111 8.57 -12.65 -4.46
CA PHE A 111 7.14 -12.31 -4.49
C PHE A 111 6.31 -13.58 -4.70
N ILE A 112 5.02 -13.49 -4.39
CA ILE A 112 4.02 -14.47 -4.79
C ILE A 112 3.09 -13.76 -5.77
N PHE A 113 2.83 -14.38 -6.91
CA PHE A 113 1.97 -13.83 -7.95
C PHE A 113 0.94 -14.86 -8.38
N ASN A 114 -0.33 -14.48 -8.31
CA ASN A 114 -1.42 -15.32 -8.77
C ASN A 114 -2.47 -14.47 -9.52
N ASP A 115 -2.68 -14.79 -10.78
CA ASP A 115 -3.66 -14.18 -11.67
C ASP A 115 -4.71 -15.17 -12.18
N SER A 116 -4.74 -16.38 -11.62
CA SER A 116 -5.58 -17.50 -12.10
C SER A 116 -6.89 -17.66 -11.33
N PHE A 117 -7.23 -16.74 -10.45
CA PHE A 117 -8.50 -16.80 -9.73
C PHE A 117 -9.67 -16.46 -10.65
N GLU A 118 -10.67 -17.33 -10.63
CA GLU A 118 -11.92 -17.13 -11.37
C GLU A 118 -13.02 -16.54 -10.49
N TYR A 119 -12.96 -16.80 -9.18
CA TYR A 119 -13.95 -16.37 -8.20
C TYR A 119 -13.28 -15.70 -7.01
N ILE A 120 -13.99 -14.78 -6.36
CA ILE A 120 -13.51 -14.11 -5.17
C ILE A 120 -13.28 -15.06 -3.99
N GLU A 121 -14.04 -16.14 -3.90
CA GLU A 121 -13.89 -17.18 -2.88
C GLU A 121 -12.52 -17.85 -2.96
N GLN A 122 -12.00 -18.09 -4.16
CA GLN A 122 -10.67 -18.65 -4.37
C GLN A 122 -9.58 -17.72 -3.83
N ALA A 123 -9.71 -16.42 -4.07
CA ALA A 123 -8.78 -15.44 -3.55
C ALA A 123 -8.83 -15.38 -2.01
N THR A 124 -10.01 -15.50 -1.43
CA THR A 124 -10.20 -15.53 0.03
C THR A 124 -9.56 -16.76 0.65
N GLU A 125 -9.74 -17.93 0.05
CA GLU A 125 -9.09 -19.18 0.50
C GLU A 125 -7.58 -19.06 0.43
N PHE A 126 -7.05 -18.52 -0.66
CA PHE A 126 -5.62 -18.28 -0.85
C PHE A 126 -5.04 -17.38 0.24
N ILE A 127 -5.72 -16.27 0.55
CA ILE A 127 -5.30 -15.34 1.61
C ILE A 127 -5.28 -16.05 2.98
N ASN A 128 -6.25 -16.89 3.25
CA ASN A 128 -6.33 -17.65 4.52
C ASN A 128 -5.26 -18.73 4.65
N GLU A 129 -4.73 -19.25 3.55
CA GLU A 129 -3.68 -20.26 3.55
C GLU A 129 -2.26 -19.69 3.68
N ILE A 130 -2.10 -18.42 3.33
CA ILE A 130 -0.84 -17.73 3.50
C ILE A 130 -0.66 -17.34 4.98
#